data_4e5da1c3ced3e38f592db1ac7d541f43
#
_entry.id   4e5da1c3ced3e38f592db1ac7d541f43
#
_cell.length_a   1.000
_cell.length_b   1.000
_cell.length_c   1.000
_cell.angle_alpha   90.00
_cell.angle_beta   90.00
_cell.angle_gamma   90.00
#
_symmetry.space_group_name_H-M   'P 1'
#
loop_
_entity.id
_entity.type
_entity.pdbx_description
1 polymer ?
#
loop_
_entity_poly.entity_id
_entity_poly.type
_entity_poly.pdbx_seq_one_letter_code
_entity_poly.pdbx_strand_id
1 'polypeptide(L)'
;REAAADTLSIMAEEGADQIGGVMHCFTESWEVAQKAMEMNFYISFSGIVTFKNAANLKETAKKIPLERMLIETDSPYLAPVPFRGKTNQPAYVRHVAEEIASLRNISLNEVAESTTKNFFNLFKFA
;
A
#
# COMPACT_ATOMS: atom_id res chain seq x y z
N ARG A 1 15.79 -1.16 -6.06
CA ARG A 1 15.64 -2.35 -5.21
C ARG A 1 16.70 -2.44 -4.14
N GLU A 2 17.95 -2.26 -4.53
CA GLU A 2 19.02 -2.14 -3.56
C GLU A 2 18.79 -0.91 -2.68
N ALA A 3 18.25 0.15 -3.26
CA ALA A 3 17.90 1.36 -2.54
C ALA A 3 16.84 1.11 -1.46
N ALA A 4 15.89 0.18 -1.69
CA ALA A 4 14.87 -0.13 -0.70
C ALA A 4 15.48 -0.78 0.55
N ALA A 5 16.40 -1.73 0.37
CA ALA A 5 17.09 -2.38 1.49
C ALA A 5 17.93 -1.38 2.28
N ASP A 6 18.67 -0.52 1.56
CA ASP A 6 19.48 0.53 2.19
C ASP A 6 18.62 1.52 2.95
N THR A 7 17.48 1.92 2.37
CA THR A 7 16.54 2.83 3.02
C THR A 7 16.02 2.22 4.32
N LEU A 8 15.62 0.95 4.31
CA LEU A 8 15.15 0.27 5.51
C LEU A 8 16.22 0.19 6.58
N SER A 9 17.46 -0.08 6.19
CA SER A 9 18.59 -0.11 7.14
C SER A 9 18.81 1.25 7.79
N ILE A 10 18.80 2.33 7.00
CA ILE A 10 18.96 3.69 7.52
C ILE A 10 17.81 4.05 8.45
N MET A 11 16.59 3.69 8.09
CA MET A 11 15.42 3.95 8.92
C MET A 11 15.50 3.24 10.26
N ALA A 12 15.97 1.99 10.27
CA ALA A 12 16.16 1.24 11.50
C ALA A 12 17.23 1.89 12.41
N GLU A 13 18.35 2.33 11.82
CA GLU A 13 19.41 3.01 12.54
C GLU A 13 18.94 4.32 13.17
N GLU A 14 18.05 5.03 12.49
CA GLU A 14 17.51 6.31 12.98
C GLU A 14 16.32 6.13 13.93
N GLY A 15 15.94 4.90 14.26
CA GLY A 15 14.84 4.62 15.17
C GLY A 15 13.46 4.82 14.57
N ALA A 16 13.31 4.75 13.26
CA ALA A 16 12.02 4.91 12.58
C ALA A 16 10.99 3.88 13.03
N ASP A 17 11.44 2.69 13.42
CA ASP A 17 10.59 1.63 13.94
C ASP A 17 9.81 2.02 15.21
N GLN A 18 10.33 2.98 15.97
CA GLN A 18 9.67 3.49 17.18
C GLN A 18 8.57 4.50 16.84
N ILE A 19 8.70 5.19 15.72
CA ILE A 19 7.77 6.24 15.30
C ILE A 19 6.67 5.67 14.40
N GLY A 20 7.04 4.71 13.53
CA GLY A 20 6.14 4.18 12.52
C GLY A 20 6.07 5.11 11.30
N GLY A 21 5.15 4.83 10.41
CA GLY A 21 4.96 5.62 9.19
C GLY A 21 4.26 4.85 8.09
N VAL A 22 4.44 5.33 6.86
CA VAL A 22 3.81 4.73 5.67
C VAL A 22 4.86 4.51 4.59
N MET A 23 4.89 3.32 4.03
CA MET A 23 5.60 3.05 2.77
C MET A 23 4.65 3.43 1.64
N HIS A 24 4.77 4.65 1.17
CA HIS A 24 3.90 5.27 0.19
C HIS A 24 4.13 4.69 -1.21
N CYS A 25 3.05 4.51 -1.96
CA CYS A 25 3.10 4.00 -3.35
C CYS A 25 3.97 2.73 -3.45
N PHE A 26 3.66 1.75 -2.61
CA PHE A 26 4.49 0.55 -2.45
C PHE A 26 4.52 -0.27 -3.73
N THR A 27 5.72 -0.59 -4.20
CA THR A 27 5.95 -1.41 -5.39
C THR A 27 7.00 -2.50 -5.17
N GLU A 28 7.45 -2.67 -3.93
CA GLU A 28 8.53 -3.59 -3.60
C GLU A 28 8.03 -5.00 -3.28
N SER A 29 8.95 -5.89 -2.92
CA SER A 29 8.65 -7.30 -2.67
C SER A 29 7.96 -7.52 -1.33
N TRP A 30 7.46 -8.74 -1.14
CA TRP A 30 6.89 -9.17 0.14
C TRP A 30 7.92 -9.08 1.28
N GLU A 31 9.18 -9.41 1.02
CA GLU A 31 10.24 -9.33 2.02
C GLU A 31 10.46 -7.91 2.50
N VAL A 32 10.43 -6.94 1.58
CA VAL A 32 10.55 -5.52 1.95
C VAL A 32 9.33 -5.08 2.77
N ALA A 33 8.14 -5.52 2.38
CA ALA A 33 6.92 -5.21 3.12
C ALA A 33 7.00 -5.75 4.56
N GLN A 34 7.46 -6.99 4.73
CA GLN A 34 7.60 -7.59 6.05
C GLN A 34 8.53 -6.78 6.95
N LYS A 35 9.68 -6.38 6.42
CA LYS A 35 10.65 -5.57 7.16
C LYS A 35 10.09 -4.21 7.55
N ALA A 36 9.36 -3.58 6.64
CA ALA A 36 8.72 -2.30 6.92
C ALA A 36 7.68 -2.45 8.04
N MET A 37 6.88 -3.51 7.99
CA MET A 37 5.87 -3.76 9.03
C MET A 37 6.50 -4.07 10.39
N GLU A 38 7.66 -4.72 10.41
CA GLU A 38 8.43 -4.94 11.65
C GLU A 38 8.85 -3.61 12.28
N MET A 39 8.99 -2.56 11.48
CA MET A 39 9.29 -1.20 11.93
C MET A 39 8.03 -0.36 12.15
N ASN A 40 6.88 -0.99 12.33
CA ASN A 40 5.59 -0.32 12.55
C ASN A 40 5.07 0.50 11.37
N PHE A 41 5.47 0.18 10.16
CA PHE A 41 5.00 0.88 8.98
C PHE A 41 3.71 0.27 8.45
N TYR A 42 2.85 1.11 7.90
CA TYR A 42 1.74 0.70 7.05
C TYR A 42 2.23 0.63 5.61
N ILE A 43 1.57 -0.20 4.82
CA ILE A 43 1.89 -0.38 3.39
C ILE A 43 0.74 0.19 2.59
N SER A 44 1.03 1.19 1.75
CA SER A 44 0.01 1.87 0.95
C SER A 44 0.12 1.48 -0.52
N PHE A 45 -0.98 1.00 -1.08
CA PHE A 45 -1.06 0.59 -2.48
C PHE A 45 -1.72 1.67 -3.33
N SER A 46 -1.17 1.89 -4.51
CA SER A 46 -1.68 2.83 -5.51
C SER A 46 -2.26 2.08 -6.71
N GLY A 47 -2.60 2.81 -7.76
CA GLY A 47 -3.15 2.24 -8.98
C GLY A 47 -2.29 1.16 -9.63
N ILE A 48 -0.97 1.13 -9.37
CA ILE A 48 -0.07 0.12 -9.93
C ILE A 48 -0.55 -1.30 -9.58
N VAL A 49 -1.17 -1.51 -8.42
CA VAL A 49 -1.65 -2.84 -8.02
C VAL A 49 -2.71 -3.40 -8.98
N THR A 50 -3.37 -2.54 -9.76
CA THR A 50 -4.36 -2.97 -10.75
C THR A 50 -3.73 -3.39 -12.08
N PHE A 51 -2.45 -3.11 -12.30
CA PHE A 51 -1.80 -3.33 -13.59
C PHE A 51 -1.55 -4.83 -13.82
N LYS A 52 -1.70 -5.26 -15.09
CA LYS A 52 -1.52 -6.68 -15.45
C LYS A 52 -0.10 -7.19 -15.20
N ASN A 53 0.89 -6.30 -15.34
CA ASN A 53 2.30 -6.67 -15.18
C ASN A 53 2.80 -6.52 -13.74
N ALA A 54 1.91 -6.34 -12.78
CA ALA A 54 2.25 -6.18 -11.38
C ALA A 54 2.00 -7.45 -10.56
N ALA A 55 2.32 -8.62 -11.12
CA ALA A 55 2.01 -9.92 -10.49
C ALA A 55 2.63 -10.06 -9.09
N ASN A 56 3.89 -9.68 -8.92
CA ASN A 56 4.57 -9.76 -7.63
C ASN A 56 3.93 -8.84 -6.59
N LEU A 57 3.54 -7.64 -7.02
CA LEU A 57 2.87 -6.69 -6.13
C LEU A 57 1.49 -7.21 -5.72
N LYS A 58 0.77 -7.84 -6.64
CA LYS A 58 -0.53 -8.45 -6.34
C LYS A 58 -0.39 -9.56 -5.30
N GLU A 59 0.64 -10.38 -5.39
CA GLU A 59 0.91 -11.41 -4.38
C GLU A 59 1.19 -10.79 -3.01
N THR A 60 1.96 -9.71 -2.97
CA THR A 60 2.21 -8.96 -1.73
C THR A 60 0.89 -8.43 -1.15
N ALA A 61 0.03 -7.86 -2.00
CA ALA A 61 -1.26 -7.34 -1.56
C ALA A 61 -2.16 -8.41 -0.95
N LYS A 62 -2.04 -9.66 -1.41
CA LYS A 62 -2.77 -10.79 -0.82
C LYS A 62 -2.28 -11.16 0.57
N LYS A 63 -0.99 -10.98 0.83
CA LYS A 63 -0.33 -11.48 2.04
C LYS A 63 -0.33 -10.48 3.19
N ILE A 64 -0.36 -9.18 2.90
CA ILE A 64 -0.29 -8.14 3.94
C ILE A 64 -1.54 -8.21 4.83
N PRO A 65 -1.38 -8.19 6.17
CA PRO A 65 -2.52 -8.08 7.07
C PRO A 65 -3.35 -6.84 6.75
N LEU A 66 -4.67 -6.98 6.71
CA LEU A 66 -5.56 -5.84 6.42
C LEU A 66 -5.34 -4.67 7.38
N GLU A 67 -5.01 -4.92 8.62
CA GLU A 67 -4.77 -3.88 9.62
C GLU A 67 -3.48 -3.08 9.38
N ARG A 68 -2.69 -3.45 8.37
CA ARG A 68 -1.47 -2.73 7.99
C ARG A 68 -1.57 -2.11 6.60
N MET A 69 -2.72 -2.17 5.97
CA MET A 69 -2.90 -1.74 4.59
C MET A 69 -3.54 -0.36 4.50
N LEU A 70 -3.04 0.45 3.58
CA LEU A 70 -3.66 1.69 3.15
C LEU A 70 -3.80 1.67 1.63
N ILE A 71 -4.64 2.52 1.10
CA ILE A 71 -4.80 2.70 -0.34
C ILE A 71 -4.71 4.18 -0.68
N GLU A 72 -4.20 4.49 -1.87
CA GLU A 72 -3.96 5.87 -2.29
C GLU A 72 -4.09 6.00 -3.80
N THR A 73 -4.13 7.23 -4.31
CA THR A 73 -4.23 7.48 -5.74
C THR A 73 -2.93 7.88 -6.39
N ASP A 74 -2.08 8.63 -5.70
CA ASP A 74 -0.91 9.29 -6.27
C ASP A 74 -1.31 10.18 -7.46
N SER A 75 -2.49 10.83 -7.39
CA SER A 75 -3.00 11.70 -8.45
C SER A 75 -2.02 12.82 -8.77
N PRO A 76 -1.87 13.24 -10.04
CA PRO A 76 -2.58 12.77 -11.24
C PRO A 76 -1.95 11.57 -11.93
N TYR A 77 -0.98 10.92 -11.33
CA TYR A 77 -0.22 9.83 -11.90
C TYR A 77 -0.81 8.47 -11.54
N LEU A 78 -0.37 7.42 -12.23
CA LEU A 78 -0.65 6.01 -11.91
C LEU A 78 -2.13 5.67 -11.84
N ALA A 79 -2.93 6.14 -12.81
CA ALA A 79 -4.34 5.81 -12.86
C ALA A 79 -4.55 4.29 -12.89
N PRO A 80 -5.46 3.76 -12.05
CA PRO A 80 -5.70 2.32 -12.03
C PRO A 80 -6.48 1.85 -13.26
N VAL A 81 -6.41 0.56 -13.56
CA VAL A 81 -7.26 -0.04 -14.58
C VAL A 81 -8.72 0.19 -14.15
N PRO A 82 -9.63 0.59 -15.05
CA PRO A 82 -9.51 0.69 -16.50
C PRO A 82 -8.99 2.03 -17.07
N PHE A 83 -8.52 2.91 -16.22
CA PHE A 83 -8.14 4.26 -16.61
C PHE A 83 -6.63 4.45 -16.82
N ARG A 84 -5.87 3.35 -16.86
CA ARG A 84 -4.42 3.40 -17.06
C ARG A 84 -4.07 4.18 -18.33
N GLY A 85 -3.09 5.09 -18.21
CA GLY A 85 -2.69 5.97 -19.31
C GLY A 85 -3.48 7.28 -19.37
N LYS A 86 -4.47 7.44 -18.50
CA LYS A 86 -5.25 8.69 -18.37
C LYS A 86 -4.86 9.39 -17.09
N THR A 87 -5.28 10.65 -16.95
CA THR A 87 -5.03 11.40 -15.72
C THR A 87 -5.76 10.73 -14.54
N ASN A 88 -5.03 10.45 -13.47
CA ASN A 88 -5.61 9.86 -12.27
C ASN A 88 -6.39 10.92 -11.48
N GLN A 89 -7.41 10.49 -10.76
CA GLN A 89 -8.27 11.31 -9.92
C GLN A 89 -8.44 10.66 -8.55
N PRO A 90 -8.63 11.46 -7.48
CA PRO A 90 -8.85 10.88 -6.15
C PRO A 90 -9.99 9.87 -6.09
N ALA A 91 -11.06 10.08 -6.85
CA ALA A 91 -12.20 9.14 -6.90
C ALA A 91 -11.79 7.75 -7.40
N TYR A 92 -10.69 7.64 -8.13
CA TYR A 92 -10.23 6.36 -8.67
C TYR A 92 -9.63 5.42 -7.62
N VAL A 93 -9.44 5.87 -6.40
CA VAL A 93 -9.00 5.01 -5.30
C VAL A 93 -9.92 3.81 -5.12
N ARG A 94 -11.19 3.96 -5.50
CA ARG A 94 -12.15 2.86 -5.47
C ARG A 94 -11.68 1.67 -6.31
N HIS A 95 -11.06 1.93 -7.46
CA HIS A 95 -10.54 0.85 -8.33
C HIS A 95 -9.39 0.10 -7.67
N VAL A 96 -8.56 0.79 -6.89
CA VAL A 96 -7.52 0.15 -6.08
C VAL A 96 -8.16 -0.77 -5.04
N ALA A 97 -9.17 -0.29 -4.34
CA ALA A 97 -9.89 -1.07 -3.34
C ALA A 97 -10.58 -2.29 -3.96
N GLU A 98 -11.18 -2.12 -5.13
CA GLU A 98 -11.86 -3.21 -5.86
C GLU A 98 -10.85 -4.31 -6.24
N GLU A 99 -9.66 -3.92 -6.72
CA GLU A 99 -8.63 -4.89 -7.08
C GLU A 99 -8.18 -5.68 -5.84
N ILE A 100 -7.93 -5.00 -4.73
CA ILE A 100 -7.50 -5.64 -3.49
C ILE A 100 -8.60 -6.60 -2.97
N ALA A 101 -9.86 -6.17 -3.01
CA ALA A 101 -10.98 -7.00 -2.61
C ALA A 101 -11.04 -8.29 -3.45
N SER A 102 -10.87 -8.15 -4.76
CA SER A 102 -10.87 -9.28 -5.69
C SER A 102 -9.69 -10.23 -5.40
N LEU A 103 -8.49 -9.69 -5.22
CA LEU A 103 -7.28 -10.48 -4.94
C LEU A 103 -7.42 -11.28 -3.64
N ARG A 104 -8.04 -10.72 -2.64
CA ARG A 104 -8.16 -11.33 -1.31
C ARG A 104 -9.48 -12.10 -1.13
N ASN A 105 -10.35 -12.06 -2.12
CA ASN A 105 -11.65 -12.71 -2.09
C ASN A 105 -12.51 -12.25 -0.90
N ILE A 106 -12.54 -10.93 -0.68
CA ILE A 106 -13.33 -10.28 0.37
C ILE A 106 -14.16 -9.16 -0.27
N SER A 107 -15.07 -8.57 0.49
CA SER A 107 -15.95 -7.52 -0.04
C SER A 107 -15.20 -6.18 -0.15
N LEU A 108 -15.68 -5.33 -1.05
CA LEU A 108 -15.20 -3.95 -1.15
C LEU A 108 -15.38 -3.20 0.17
N ASN A 109 -16.51 -3.41 0.84
CA ASN A 109 -16.77 -2.77 2.13
C ASN A 109 -15.73 -3.15 3.17
N GLU A 110 -15.31 -4.40 3.21
CA GLU A 110 -14.31 -4.87 4.15
C GLU A 110 -12.96 -4.18 3.92
N VAL A 111 -12.55 -4.03 2.67
CA VAL A 111 -11.33 -3.27 2.33
C VAL A 111 -11.48 -1.81 2.75
N ALA A 112 -12.60 -1.19 2.40
CA ALA A 112 -12.85 0.23 2.69
C ALA A 112 -12.84 0.49 4.21
N GLU A 113 -13.51 -0.34 4.98
CA GLU A 113 -13.56 -0.20 6.44
C GLU A 113 -12.18 -0.37 7.08
N SER A 114 -11.45 -1.41 6.66
CA SER A 114 -10.12 -1.70 7.22
C SER A 114 -9.13 -0.59 6.91
N THR A 115 -9.07 -0.13 5.66
CA THR A 115 -8.13 0.93 5.27
C THR A 115 -8.48 2.27 5.90
N THR A 116 -9.77 2.58 6.05
CA THR A 116 -10.21 3.80 6.74
C THR A 116 -9.81 3.76 8.21
N LYS A 117 -10.05 2.64 8.87
CA LYS A 117 -9.65 2.44 10.26
C LYS A 117 -8.14 2.59 10.44
N ASN A 118 -7.36 2.01 9.52
CA ASN A 118 -5.91 2.10 9.56
C ASN A 118 -5.44 3.55 9.40
N PHE A 119 -6.08 4.30 8.51
CA PHE A 119 -5.77 5.71 8.30
C PHE A 119 -5.96 6.50 9.60
N PHE A 120 -7.08 6.32 10.29
CA PHE A 120 -7.31 6.99 11.56
C PHE A 120 -6.33 6.54 12.64
N ASN A 121 -6.01 5.25 12.69
CA ASN A 121 -5.03 4.73 13.64
C ASN A 121 -3.66 5.36 13.43
N LEU A 122 -3.25 5.54 12.17
CA LEU A 122 -1.98 6.18 11.85
C LEU A 122 -1.94 7.61 12.38
N PHE A 123 -2.98 8.40 12.14
CA PHE A 123 -3.02 9.79 12.57
C PHE A 123 -3.15 9.95 14.08
N LYS A 124 -3.65 8.95 14.77
CA LYS A 124 -3.77 8.99 16.23
C LYS A 124 -2.41 9.06 16.92
N PHE A 125 -1.38 8.54 16.26
CA PHE A 125 -0.02 8.52 16.81
C PHE A 125 0.91 9.57 16.18
N ALA A 126 0.41 10.32 15.23
CA ALA A 126 1.21 11.34 14.53
C ALA A 126 1.30 12.67 15.31
#